data_fb346bd28acc3e6b033ecb2869e2b9cb
#
_entry.id   fb346bd28acc3e6b033ecb2869e2b9cb
#
_cell.length_a   1.000
_cell.length_b   1.000
_cell.length_c   1.000
_cell.angle_alpha   90.00
_cell.angle_beta   90.00
_cell.angle_gamma   90.00
#
_symmetry.space_group_name_H-M   'P 1'
#
loop_
_entity.id
_entity.type
_entity.pdbx_description
1 polymer ?
#
loop_
_entity_poly.entity_id
_entity_poly.type
_entity_poly.pdbx_seq_one_letter_code
_entity_poly.pdbx_strand_id
1 'polypeptide(L)'
;MSSERIKKLCEYIDQNKAKNYPIENAMLYEAEDFIKNGYLRILAVVLQVGNNITEGQLNLYKRIVEGASAENTTEEYMRQAMEIEIQEYTDFVNSCKEEELRYCFVLDAILLAADGDNKEGQLKFIASFCEDIKMSKEELDYLASMAKAILEQSEAEYVDTFVEKSLEDISEDLFAEYMNAIFDRQDKIYASDNAVLFRPLSESDITAASIKAIQQVKQPYVRIIGANINLAEWNLDLTITGKRCVCFENCVFSGKGKHEIISEGRIVLTDCEEVFIDDCKFDEFDTHVLKIQGIGNLQINNSKFTNCSYCCESNRAGFAGVIHSNDPKSNSNIKIKECEFKQCGCREKNGSDEIQCISNCDAELERCSFIECCYIYSCTIDRKKNIPFLKNGYQDDGYFCSTLFTSNSKAINCTFENSAKFN
;
A
#
# COMPACT_ATOMS: atom_id res chain seq x y z
N MET A 1 25.87 10.05 44.12
CA MET A 1 24.82 10.99 43.66
C MET A 1 23.60 10.76 44.56
N SER A 2 22.92 11.81 45.02
CA SER A 2 21.75 11.62 45.88
C SER A 2 20.60 11.03 45.05
N SER A 3 19.81 10.17 45.66
CA SER A 3 18.58 9.55 45.07
C SER A 3 17.68 10.60 44.38
N GLU A 4 17.59 11.77 44.95
CA GLU A 4 16.82 12.90 44.44
C GLU A 4 17.36 13.52 43.12
N ARG A 5 18.67 13.50 42.89
CA ARG A 5 19.25 13.93 41.60
C ARG A 5 18.99 12.93 40.49
N ILE A 6 19.02 11.65 40.82
CA ILE A 6 18.71 10.59 39.85
C ILE A 6 17.24 10.68 39.47
N LYS A 7 16.32 10.87 40.45
CA LYS A 7 14.89 11.03 40.18
C LYS A 7 14.61 12.25 39.29
N LYS A 8 15.19 13.40 39.55
CA LYS A 8 15.05 14.60 38.71
C LYS A 8 15.60 14.39 37.29
N LEU A 9 16.68 13.63 37.14
CA LEU A 9 17.23 13.31 35.81
C LEU A 9 16.29 12.38 35.04
N CYS A 10 15.72 11.38 35.71
CA CYS A 10 14.71 10.50 35.09
C CYS A 10 13.47 11.31 34.69
N GLU A 11 12.93 12.14 35.58
CA GLU A 11 11.80 13.03 35.27
C GLU A 11 12.08 13.94 34.06
N TYR A 12 13.30 14.49 33.96
CA TYR A 12 13.71 15.31 32.84
C TYR A 12 13.81 14.50 31.53
N ILE A 13 14.37 13.30 31.59
CA ILE A 13 14.47 12.39 30.43
C ILE A 13 13.06 12.00 29.96
N ASP A 14 12.16 11.64 30.89
CA ASP A 14 10.80 11.22 30.55
C ASP A 14 9.96 12.37 29.96
N GLN A 15 10.09 13.58 30.52
CA GLN A 15 9.44 14.78 29.94
C GLN A 15 9.94 15.12 28.55
N ASN A 16 11.24 14.95 28.28
CA ASN A 16 11.79 15.19 26.95
C ASN A 16 11.51 14.01 25.98
N LYS A 17 11.31 12.80 26.50
CA LYS A 17 10.99 11.64 25.67
C LYS A 17 9.68 11.83 24.89
N ALA A 18 8.65 12.34 25.52
CA ALA A 18 7.39 12.62 24.86
C ALA A 18 7.55 13.62 23.70
N LYS A 19 8.32 14.69 23.91
CA LYS A 19 8.60 15.72 22.88
C LYS A 19 9.53 15.25 21.77
N ASN A 20 10.52 14.42 22.11
CA ASN A 20 11.50 13.93 21.15
C ASN A 20 11.04 12.70 20.37
N TYR A 21 10.04 11.99 20.89
CA TYR A 21 9.48 10.77 20.30
C TYR A 21 7.95 10.80 20.37
N PRO A 22 7.29 11.81 19.77
CA PRO A 22 5.84 11.86 19.70
C PRO A 22 5.34 10.65 18.91
N ILE A 23 4.06 10.29 19.10
CA ILE A 23 3.37 9.35 18.23
C ILE A 23 2.53 10.20 17.30
N GLU A 24 3.04 10.42 16.11
CA GLU A 24 2.42 11.25 15.06
C GLU A 24 1.45 10.38 14.27
N ASN A 25 0.19 10.41 14.64
CA ASN A 25 -0.86 9.77 13.85
C ASN A 25 -1.39 10.78 12.82
N ALA A 26 -1.14 10.53 11.54
CA ALA A 26 -1.50 11.44 10.46
C ALA A 26 -3.01 11.76 10.47
N MET A 27 -3.86 10.78 10.71
CA MET A 27 -5.31 10.99 10.74
C MET A 27 -5.74 11.86 11.92
N LEU A 28 -5.14 11.66 13.09
CA LEU A 28 -5.40 12.49 14.26
C LEU A 28 -4.82 13.88 14.09
N TYR A 29 -3.63 13.99 13.50
CA TYR A 29 -2.97 15.26 13.23
C TYR A 29 -3.78 16.14 12.26
N GLU A 30 -4.35 15.56 11.21
CA GLU A 30 -5.15 16.24 10.19
C GLU A 30 -6.63 16.43 10.57
N ALA A 31 -7.09 15.79 11.65
CA ALA A 31 -8.47 15.89 12.09
C ALA A 31 -8.86 17.33 12.50
N GLU A 32 -10.12 17.66 12.36
CA GLU A 32 -10.67 18.92 12.87
C GLU A 32 -10.50 19.04 14.39
N ASP A 33 -10.27 20.24 14.92
CA ASP A 33 -9.95 20.48 16.33
C ASP A 33 -11.00 19.89 17.29
N PHE A 34 -12.27 19.93 16.95
CA PHE A 34 -13.31 19.35 17.81
C PHE A 34 -13.23 17.81 17.89
N ILE A 35 -12.87 17.14 16.77
CA ILE A 35 -12.65 15.68 16.72
C ILE A 35 -11.41 15.33 17.53
N LYS A 36 -10.32 16.06 17.28
CA LYS A 36 -9.05 15.90 17.98
C LYS A 36 -9.21 16.05 19.50
N ASN A 37 -9.91 17.11 19.93
CA ASN A 37 -10.21 17.34 21.32
C ASN A 37 -11.11 16.24 21.92
N GLY A 38 -12.13 15.79 21.19
CA GLY A 38 -12.98 14.67 21.60
C GLY A 38 -12.17 13.38 21.80
N TYR A 39 -11.34 13.04 20.80
CA TYR A 39 -10.45 11.87 20.85
C TYR A 39 -9.58 11.86 22.11
N LEU A 40 -8.83 12.94 22.33
CA LEU A 40 -7.88 13.04 23.45
C LEU A 40 -8.59 13.07 24.81
N ARG A 41 -9.73 13.72 24.90
CA ARG A 41 -10.53 13.74 26.16
C ARG A 41 -11.09 12.36 26.49
N ILE A 42 -11.65 11.64 25.51
CA ILE A 42 -12.23 10.31 25.73
C ILE A 42 -11.12 9.29 25.99
N LEU A 43 -9.96 9.42 25.33
CA LEU A 43 -8.79 8.61 25.65
C LEU A 43 -8.30 8.84 27.10
N ALA A 44 -8.37 10.08 27.60
CA ALA A 44 -8.11 10.37 29.02
C ALA A 44 -9.16 9.74 29.96
N VAL A 45 -10.43 9.59 29.53
CA VAL A 45 -11.43 8.81 30.30
C VAL A 45 -11.01 7.36 30.42
N VAL A 46 -10.49 6.74 29.36
CA VAL A 46 -9.96 5.35 29.41
C VAL A 46 -8.91 5.22 30.50
N LEU A 47 -7.99 6.19 30.61
CA LEU A 47 -6.99 6.18 31.68
C LEU A 47 -7.62 6.24 33.07
N GLN A 48 -8.58 7.13 33.25
CA GLN A 48 -9.18 7.41 34.57
C GLN A 48 -10.10 6.30 35.09
N VAL A 49 -10.77 5.59 34.18
CA VAL A 49 -11.61 4.42 34.53
C VAL A 49 -10.80 3.33 35.25
N GLY A 50 -9.49 3.28 35.02
CA GLY A 50 -8.59 2.37 35.72
C GLY A 50 -8.36 2.66 37.19
N ASN A 51 -8.77 3.83 37.69
CA ASN A 51 -8.57 4.35 39.06
C ASN A 51 -7.11 4.60 39.45
N ASN A 52 -6.14 3.94 38.85
CA ASN A 52 -4.72 4.10 39.16
C ASN A 52 -3.94 4.18 37.83
N ILE A 53 -3.46 5.36 37.51
CA ILE A 53 -2.75 5.60 36.24
C ILE A 53 -1.28 5.27 36.47
N THR A 54 -0.74 4.33 35.68
CA THR A 54 0.68 4.00 35.71
C THR A 54 1.52 5.08 35.04
N GLU A 55 2.81 5.12 35.34
CA GLU A 55 3.75 6.02 34.69
C GLU A 55 3.86 5.72 33.18
N GLY A 56 3.81 4.44 32.80
CA GLY A 56 3.82 4.00 31.40
C GLY A 56 2.61 4.49 30.63
N GLN A 57 1.39 4.33 31.19
CA GLN A 57 0.17 4.86 30.62
C GLN A 57 0.23 6.38 30.42
N LEU A 58 0.68 7.12 31.43
CA LEU A 58 0.78 8.55 31.34
C LEU A 58 1.81 9.00 30.27
N ASN A 59 2.94 8.32 30.19
CA ASN A 59 3.96 8.61 29.19
C ASN A 59 3.47 8.29 27.77
N LEU A 60 2.78 7.20 27.55
CA LEU A 60 2.17 6.86 26.27
C LEU A 60 1.14 7.93 25.86
N TYR A 61 0.24 8.29 26.77
CA TYR A 61 -0.78 9.30 26.52
C TYR A 61 -0.16 10.67 26.19
N LYS A 62 0.90 11.08 26.91
CA LYS A 62 1.65 12.31 26.61
C LYS A 62 2.23 12.30 25.19
N ARG A 63 2.77 11.18 24.74
CA ARG A 63 3.33 11.05 23.39
C ARG A 63 2.24 11.15 22.30
N ILE A 64 1.05 10.63 22.56
CA ILE A 64 -0.11 10.77 21.67
C ILE A 64 -0.56 12.23 21.61
N VAL A 65 -0.68 12.91 22.75
CA VAL A 65 -1.07 14.34 22.80
C VAL A 65 -0.08 15.23 22.05
N GLU A 66 1.21 15.02 22.24
CA GLU A 66 2.27 15.78 21.54
C GLU A 66 2.22 15.49 20.03
N GLY A 67 2.02 14.24 19.62
CA GLY A 67 1.92 13.84 18.19
C GLY A 67 0.69 14.41 17.49
N ALA A 68 -0.42 14.58 18.23
CA ALA A 68 -1.62 15.21 17.69
C ALA A 68 -1.49 16.71 17.48
N SER A 69 -0.43 17.36 17.93
CA SER A 69 -0.26 18.83 17.94
C SER A 69 -1.49 19.56 18.50
N ALA A 70 -2.01 19.04 19.60
CA ALA A 70 -3.25 19.53 20.21
C ALA A 70 -3.04 20.87 20.94
N GLU A 71 -4.11 21.67 21.06
CA GLU A 71 -4.04 22.99 21.69
C GLU A 71 -3.87 22.90 23.21
N ASN A 72 -4.50 21.89 23.84
CA ASN A 72 -4.49 21.72 25.28
C ASN A 72 -3.34 20.82 25.74
N THR A 73 -2.91 21.02 26.98
CA THR A 73 -1.91 20.15 27.61
C THR A 73 -2.51 18.82 28.07
N THR A 74 -1.65 17.85 28.31
CA THR A 74 -2.06 16.54 28.88
C THR A 74 -2.88 16.71 30.15
N GLU A 75 -2.44 17.59 31.07
CA GLU A 75 -3.10 17.87 32.35
C GLU A 75 -4.50 18.50 32.15
N GLU A 76 -4.65 19.34 31.14
CA GLU A 76 -5.95 19.93 30.80
C GLU A 76 -6.92 18.91 30.25
N TYR A 77 -6.49 18.03 29.32
CA TYR A 77 -7.32 16.92 28.85
C TYR A 77 -7.73 15.97 29.98
N MET A 78 -6.80 15.63 30.84
CA MET A 78 -7.08 14.79 32.02
C MET A 78 -8.12 15.43 32.96
N ARG A 79 -8.07 16.74 33.18
CA ARG A 79 -9.05 17.47 33.95
C ARG A 79 -10.42 17.51 33.26
N GLN A 80 -10.45 17.82 31.98
CA GLN A 80 -11.67 17.89 31.18
C GLN A 80 -12.38 16.52 31.11
N ALA A 81 -11.62 15.43 31.08
CA ALA A 81 -12.17 14.07 31.06
C ALA A 81 -13.03 13.75 32.29
N MET A 82 -12.77 14.38 33.45
CA MET A 82 -13.62 14.19 34.66
C MET A 82 -14.97 14.88 34.55
N GLU A 83 -15.13 15.80 33.64
CA GLU A 83 -16.33 16.64 33.47
C GLU A 83 -17.05 16.35 32.14
N ILE A 84 -16.70 15.23 31.48
CA ILE A 84 -17.24 14.91 30.16
C ILE A 84 -18.74 14.64 30.22
N GLU A 85 -19.49 15.25 29.33
CA GLU A 85 -20.94 15.04 29.24
C GLU A 85 -21.25 13.90 28.22
N ILE A 86 -22.39 13.22 28.47
CA ILE A 86 -22.85 12.15 27.56
C ILE A 86 -22.99 12.65 26.11
N GLN A 87 -23.38 13.91 25.92
CA GLN A 87 -23.52 14.47 24.59
C GLN A 87 -22.18 14.57 23.86
N GLU A 88 -21.11 14.97 24.53
CA GLU A 88 -19.77 15.06 23.97
C GLU A 88 -19.23 13.69 23.55
N TYR A 89 -19.47 12.66 24.37
CA TYR A 89 -19.18 11.28 24.02
C TYR A 89 -19.95 10.85 22.76
N THR A 90 -21.26 11.12 22.73
CA THR A 90 -22.12 10.77 21.59
C THR A 90 -21.68 11.47 20.31
N ASP A 91 -21.33 12.75 20.39
CA ASP A 91 -20.86 13.53 19.25
C ASP A 91 -19.52 12.97 18.69
N PHE A 92 -18.60 12.60 19.57
CA PHE A 92 -17.36 11.95 19.17
C PHE A 92 -17.61 10.59 18.53
N VAL A 93 -18.43 9.72 19.12
CA VAL A 93 -18.81 8.42 18.55
C VAL A 93 -19.38 8.61 17.14
N ASN A 94 -20.26 9.58 16.96
CA ASN A 94 -20.86 9.84 15.65
C ASN A 94 -19.86 10.37 14.62
N SER A 95 -18.88 11.17 15.05
CA SER A 95 -17.86 11.72 14.15
C SER A 95 -16.82 10.70 13.71
N CYS A 96 -16.49 9.70 14.54
CA CYS A 96 -15.47 8.73 14.19
C CYS A 96 -16.02 7.40 13.65
N LYS A 97 -17.33 7.17 13.71
CA LYS A 97 -17.96 5.88 13.39
C LYS A 97 -17.72 5.40 11.96
N GLU A 98 -17.68 6.30 10.99
CA GLU A 98 -17.48 6.00 9.57
C GLU A 98 -16.04 6.27 9.10
N GLU A 99 -15.18 6.74 10.00
CA GLU A 99 -13.81 7.15 9.69
C GLU A 99 -12.80 6.10 10.19
N GLU A 100 -11.67 5.98 9.54
CA GLU A 100 -10.57 5.12 9.98
C GLU A 100 -10.02 5.52 11.36
N LEU A 101 -10.26 6.75 11.78
CA LEU A 101 -9.91 7.26 13.12
C LEU A 101 -10.44 6.38 14.27
N ARG A 102 -11.55 5.64 14.05
CA ARG A 102 -12.06 4.66 15.03
C ARG A 102 -11.06 3.56 15.36
N TYR A 103 -10.30 3.11 14.36
CA TYR A 103 -9.28 2.07 14.55
C TYR A 103 -8.09 2.60 15.35
N CYS A 104 -7.65 3.85 15.06
CA CYS A 104 -6.63 4.53 15.85
C CYS A 104 -7.03 4.62 17.30
N PHE A 105 -8.25 5.10 17.57
CA PHE A 105 -8.76 5.27 18.93
C PHE A 105 -8.78 3.95 19.70
N VAL A 106 -9.31 2.89 19.10
CA VAL A 106 -9.40 1.58 19.75
C VAL A 106 -8.02 0.99 20.01
N LEU A 107 -7.08 1.13 19.04
CA LEU A 107 -5.69 0.70 19.24
C LEU A 107 -5.03 1.44 20.40
N ASP A 108 -5.10 2.77 20.44
CA ASP A 108 -4.55 3.59 21.50
C ASP A 108 -5.15 3.24 22.86
N ALA A 109 -6.46 3.05 22.90
CA ALA A 109 -7.17 2.65 24.13
C ALA A 109 -6.73 1.26 24.63
N ILE A 110 -6.54 0.28 23.72
CA ILE A 110 -6.02 -1.06 24.07
C ILE A 110 -4.60 -0.95 24.62
N LEU A 111 -3.73 -0.18 23.96
CA LEU A 111 -2.34 0.01 24.39
C LEU A 111 -2.27 0.65 25.79
N LEU A 112 -3.10 1.66 26.04
CA LEU A 112 -3.20 2.29 27.36
C LEU A 112 -3.74 1.31 28.42
N ALA A 113 -4.78 0.54 28.10
CA ALA A 113 -5.33 -0.44 29.03
C ALA A 113 -4.35 -1.58 29.35
N ALA A 114 -3.52 -1.97 28.39
CA ALA A 114 -2.58 -3.08 28.56
C ALA A 114 -1.54 -2.83 29.66
N ASP A 115 -1.10 -1.59 29.85
CA ASP A 115 -0.14 -1.18 30.87
C ASP A 115 -0.81 -0.79 32.22
N GLY A 116 -2.12 -0.92 32.32
CA GLY A 116 -2.90 -0.55 33.51
C GLY A 116 -2.98 -1.65 34.57
N ASP A 117 -3.06 -1.23 35.85
CA ASP A 117 -3.26 -2.15 36.99
C ASP A 117 -4.69 -2.69 37.03
N ASN A 118 -5.70 -1.87 36.66
CA ASN A 118 -7.12 -2.24 36.64
C ASN A 118 -7.68 -2.31 35.22
N LYS A 119 -7.28 -3.35 34.51
CA LYS A 119 -7.65 -3.58 33.12
C LYS A 119 -9.15 -3.80 32.90
N GLU A 120 -9.86 -4.36 33.89
CA GLU A 120 -11.26 -4.75 33.72
C GLU A 120 -12.18 -3.56 33.42
N GLY A 121 -12.02 -2.44 34.14
CA GLY A 121 -12.81 -1.23 33.90
C GLY A 121 -12.51 -0.61 32.53
N GLN A 122 -11.25 -0.51 32.17
CA GLN A 122 -10.81 0.02 30.88
C GLN A 122 -11.29 -0.84 29.72
N LEU A 123 -11.15 -2.17 29.81
CA LEU A 123 -11.63 -3.09 28.79
C LEU A 123 -13.15 -3.07 28.62
N LYS A 124 -13.91 -2.91 29.71
CA LYS A 124 -15.37 -2.72 29.62
C LYS A 124 -15.73 -1.44 28.88
N PHE A 125 -15.03 -0.34 29.15
CA PHE A 125 -15.23 0.90 28.41
C PHE A 125 -14.93 0.74 26.93
N ILE A 126 -13.79 0.13 26.58
CA ILE A 126 -13.39 -0.13 25.20
C ILE A 126 -14.43 -1.01 24.48
N ALA A 127 -14.90 -2.07 25.15
CA ALA A 127 -15.94 -2.94 24.60
C ALA A 127 -17.24 -2.19 24.29
N SER A 128 -17.71 -1.35 25.24
CA SER A 128 -18.89 -0.50 25.01
C SER A 128 -18.68 0.47 23.85
N PHE A 129 -17.51 1.09 23.76
CA PHE A 129 -17.18 1.97 22.66
C PHE A 129 -17.20 1.23 21.30
N CYS A 130 -16.62 0.02 21.23
CA CYS A 130 -16.66 -0.80 20.03
C CYS A 130 -18.09 -1.18 19.61
N GLU A 131 -18.98 -1.45 20.57
CA GLU A 131 -20.41 -1.68 20.30
C GLU A 131 -21.08 -0.41 19.72
N ASP A 132 -20.80 0.77 20.29
CA ASP A 132 -21.40 2.04 19.85
C ASP A 132 -20.98 2.42 18.44
N ILE A 133 -19.72 2.16 18.06
CA ILE A 133 -19.20 2.37 16.69
C ILE A 133 -19.48 1.20 15.74
N LYS A 134 -20.11 0.12 16.22
CA LYS A 134 -20.43 -1.11 15.47
C LYS A 134 -19.20 -1.81 14.87
N MET A 135 -18.09 -1.79 15.60
CA MET A 135 -16.87 -2.52 15.22
C MET A 135 -17.15 -4.03 15.23
N SER A 136 -16.72 -4.73 14.19
CA SER A 136 -16.84 -6.18 14.11
C SER A 136 -15.87 -6.88 15.07
N LYS A 137 -16.12 -8.14 15.32
CA LYS A 137 -15.21 -8.95 16.13
C LYS A 137 -13.87 -9.14 15.46
N GLU A 138 -13.89 -9.32 14.14
CA GLU A 138 -12.72 -9.51 13.30
C GLU A 138 -11.80 -8.28 13.34
N GLU A 139 -12.37 -7.06 13.24
CA GLU A 139 -11.64 -5.80 13.39
C GLU A 139 -11.00 -5.68 14.79
N LEU A 140 -11.77 -5.98 15.84
CA LEU A 140 -11.26 -5.92 17.22
C LEU A 140 -10.14 -6.95 17.46
N ASP A 141 -10.29 -8.18 16.98
CA ASP A 141 -9.27 -9.23 17.08
C ASP A 141 -7.98 -8.84 16.33
N TYR A 142 -8.12 -8.16 15.19
CA TYR A 142 -6.99 -7.62 14.44
C TYR A 142 -6.26 -6.53 15.23
N LEU A 143 -6.97 -5.53 15.73
CA LEU A 143 -6.38 -4.44 16.54
C LEU A 143 -5.73 -4.96 17.83
N ALA A 144 -6.33 -5.95 18.47
CA ALA A 144 -5.75 -6.59 19.64
C ALA A 144 -4.43 -7.33 19.32
N SER A 145 -4.35 -7.98 18.15
CA SER A 145 -3.12 -8.63 17.70
C SER A 145 -2.04 -7.61 17.38
N MET A 146 -2.40 -6.48 16.77
CA MET A 146 -1.48 -5.37 16.53
C MET A 146 -0.99 -4.72 17.83
N ALA A 147 -1.89 -4.47 18.76
CA ALA A 147 -1.52 -3.95 20.08
C ALA A 147 -0.53 -4.88 20.80
N LYS A 148 -0.74 -6.19 20.71
CA LYS A 148 0.19 -7.18 21.26
C LYS A 148 1.57 -7.09 20.62
N ALA A 149 1.65 -7.03 19.27
CA ALA A 149 2.92 -6.89 18.56
C ALA A 149 3.69 -5.62 18.97
N ILE A 150 2.97 -4.50 19.14
CA ILE A 150 3.52 -3.22 19.60
C ILE A 150 4.07 -3.34 21.03
N LEU A 151 3.28 -3.90 21.96
CA LEU A 151 3.66 -4.04 23.37
C LEU A 151 4.83 -4.98 23.58
N GLU A 152 4.88 -6.08 22.86
CA GLU A 152 5.96 -7.06 22.92
C GLU A 152 7.19 -6.61 22.10
N GLN A 153 7.09 -5.51 21.36
CA GLN A 153 8.11 -5.05 20.42
C GLN A 153 8.52 -6.15 19.44
N SER A 154 7.55 -6.94 19.02
CA SER A 154 7.76 -8.11 18.17
C SER A 154 7.52 -7.77 16.71
N GLU A 155 8.61 -7.53 15.99
CA GLU A 155 8.57 -7.32 14.55
C GLU A 155 7.93 -8.50 13.79
N ALA A 156 8.28 -9.73 14.18
CA ALA A 156 7.73 -10.91 13.54
C ALA A 156 6.22 -11.00 13.69
N GLU A 157 5.68 -10.74 14.89
CA GLU A 157 4.24 -10.78 15.15
C GLU A 157 3.50 -9.65 14.43
N TYR A 158 4.11 -8.47 14.33
CA TYR A 158 3.58 -7.37 13.53
C TYR A 158 3.44 -7.76 12.07
N VAL A 159 4.52 -8.26 11.45
CA VAL A 159 4.54 -8.63 10.03
C VAL A 159 3.53 -9.75 9.76
N ASP A 160 3.49 -10.78 10.58
CA ASP A 160 2.55 -11.90 10.42
C ASP A 160 1.10 -11.43 10.57
N THR A 161 0.79 -10.60 11.57
CA THR A 161 -0.55 -10.06 11.77
C THR A 161 -0.96 -9.21 10.59
N PHE A 162 -0.10 -8.30 10.15
CA PHE A 162 -0.40 -7.37 9.08
C PHE A 162 -0.56 -8.08 7.72
N VAL A 163 0.33 -9.01 7.38
CA VAL A 163 0.30 -9.70 6.08
C VAL A 163 -0.78 -10.78 6.02
N GLU A 164 -0.98 -11.53 7.10
CA GLU A 164 -1.92 -12.65 7.11
C GLU A 164 -3.36 -12.26 7.45
N LYS A 165 -3.54 -11.20 8.25
CA LYS A 165 -4.84 -10.81 8.82
C LYS A 165 -5.30 -9.42 8.39
N SER A 166 -4.60 -8.75 7.47
CA SER A 166 -5.00 -7.40 7.08
C SER A 166 -6.44 -7.38 6.59
N LEU A 167 -7.23 -6.50 7.18
CA LEU A 167 -8.59 -6.22 6.73
C LEU A 167 -8.50 -5.19 5.60
N GLU A 168 -9.33 -5.35 4.57
CA GLU A 168 -9.32 -4.47 3.40
C GLU A 168 -9.54 -2.98 3.74
N ASP A 169 -10.23 -2.73 4.87
CA ASP A 169 -10.63 -1.38 5.28
C ASP A 169 -9.65 -0.74 6.29
N ILE A 170 -8.57 -1.40 6.70
CA ILE A 170 -7.62 -0.85 7.68
C ILE A 170 -6.29 -0.58 7.00
N SER A 171 -5.96 0.70 6.84
CA SER A 171 -4.69 1.15 6.28
C SER A 171 -3.51 0.80 7.19
N GLU A 172 -2.40 0.39 6.59
CA GLU A 172 -1.15 0.18 7.32
C GLU A 172 -0.60 1.46 7.95
N ASP A 173 -0.90 2.60 7.36
CA ASP A 173 -0.45 3.90 7.86
C ASP A 173 -0.86 4.15 9.31
N LEU A 174 -1.97 3.57 9.76
CA LEU A 174 -2.39 3.58 11.16
C LEU A 174 -1.36 3.04 12.14
N PHE A 175 -0.58 2.04 11.73
CA PHE A 175 0.36 1.34 12.59
C PHE A 175 1.81 1.78 12.37
N ALA A 176 2.06 2.43 11.24
CA ALA A 176 3.39 2.84 10.82
C ALA A 176 4.11 3.67 11.86
N GLU A 177 3.41 4.56 12.51
CA GLU A 177 3.98 5.49 13.47
C GLU A 177 4.40 4.81 14.75
N TYR A 178 3.61 3.86 15.24
CA TYR A 178 4.03 3.00 16.34
C TYR A 178 5.26 2.19 15.99
N MET A 179 5.28 1.62 14.77
CA MET A 179 6.42 0.84 14.30
C MET A 179 7.68 1.70 14.14
N ASN A 180 7.55 2.90 13.62
CA ASN A 180 8.67 3.85 13.52
C ASN A 180 9.18 4.27 14.90
N ALA A 181 8.29 4.44 15.88
CA ALA A 181 8.66 4.81 17.24
C ALA A 181 9.32 3.66 18.04
N ILE A 182 9.03 2.40 17.67
CA ILE A 182 9.54 1.20 18.34
C ILE A 182 10.80 0.67 17.65
N PHE A 183 10.76 0.58 16.31
CA PHE A 183 11.82 0.04 15.49
C PHE A 183 12.50 1.18 14.71
N ASP A 184 13.48 1.82 15.32
CA ASP A 184 14.32 2.85 14.67
C ASP A 184 15.26 2.16 13.66
N ARG A 185 14.71 1.67 12.54
CA ARG A 185 15.44 0.97 11.49
C ARG A 185 15.72 1.84 10.28
N GLN A 186 16.92 1.70 9.74
CA GLN A 186 17.32 2.36 8.50
C GLN A 186 16.95 1.57 7.24
N ASP A 187 16.82 0.24 7.33
CA ASP A 187 16.63 -0.65 6.18
C ASP A 187 15.18 -0.86 5.74
N LYS A 188 14.21 -0.49 6.58
CA LYS A 188 12.77 -0.53 6.26
C LYS A 188 12.24 -1.89 5.74
N ILE A 189 12.97 -2.95 6.04
CA ILE A 189 12.57 -4.32 5.72
C ILE A 189 12.30 -5.02 7.05
N TYR A 190 11.05 -5.43 7.23
CA TYR A 190 10.58 -6.17 8.39
C TYR A 190 10.36 -7.63 7.98
N ALA A 191 10.76 -8.56 8.81
CA ALA A 191 10.66 -9.96 8.46
C ALA A 191 10.24 -10.84 9.65
N SER A 192 9.41 -11.81 9.34
CA SER A 192 9.12 -12.97 10.18
C SER A 192 9.66 -14.25 9.52
N ASP A 193 9.36 -15.42 10.10
CA ASP A 193 9.61 -16.70 9.47
C ASP A 193 8.74 -16.92 8.21
N ASN A 194 7.55 -16.30 8.14
CA ASN A 194 6.57 -16.51 7.09
C ASN A 194 6.52 -15.38 6.07
N ALA A 195 6.73 -14.13 6.49
CA ALA A 195 6.48 -12.98 5.66
C ALA A 195 7.61 -11.95 5.67
N VAL A 196 7.67 -11.16 4.60
CA VAL A 196 8.51 -9.96 4.51
C VAL A 196 7.63 -8.79 4.10
N LEU A 197 7.72 -7.72 4.89
CA LEU A 197 7.12 -6.42 4.63
C LEU A 197 8.23 -5.43 4.30
N PHE A 198 8.16 -4.83 3.11
CA PHE A 198 9.04 -3.75 2.71
C PHE A 198 8.27 -2.45 2.61
N ARG A 199 8.62 -1.49 3.46
CA ARG A 199 7.96 -0.19 3.54
C ARG A 199 9.00 0.91 3.71
N PRO A 200 9.35 1.65 2.66
CA PRO A 200 10.24 2.79 2.77
C PRO A 200 9.52 3.95 3.49
N LEU A 201 10.25 4.70 4.29
CA LEU A 201 9.74 5.93 4.91
C LEU A 201 9.93 7.16 4.02
N SER A 202 10.79 7.07 3.02
CA SER A 202 11.04 8.13 2.06
C SER A 202 11.41 7.57 0.70
N GLU A 203 11.21 8.35 -0.36
CA GLU A 203 11.58 7.96 -1.72
C GLU A 203 13.07 7.61 -1.90
N SER A 204 13.93 8.14 -1.04
CA SER A 204 15.39 7.89 -1.07
C SER A 204 15.81 6.57 -0.43
N ASP A 205 14.91 5.88 0.26
CA ASP A 205 15.25 4.68 1.04
C ASP A 205 15.38 3.42 0.18
N ILE A 206 14.93 3.47 -1.07
CA ILE A 206 14.97 2.34 -1.98
C ILE A 206 16.21 2.39 -2.83
N THR A 207 16.96 1.33 -2.81
CA THR A 207 18.20 1.17 -3.58
C THR A 207 18.21 -0.15 -4.37
N ALA A 208 19.13 -0.27 -5.30
CA ALA A 208 19.38 -1.54 -5.99
C ALA A 208 19.70 -2.68 -5.02
N ALA A 209 20.28 -2.38 -3.86
CA ALA A 209 20.56 -3.38 -2.82
C ALA A 209 19.26 -3.86 -2.15
N SER A 210 18.31 -2.96 -1.88
CA SER A 210 16.99 -3.30 -1.33
C SER A 210 16.24 -4.25 -2.26
N ILE A 211 16.24 -3.97 -3.58
CA ILE A 211 15.60 -4.83 -4.58
C ILE A 211 16.28 -6.22 -4.62
N LYS A 212 17.61 -6.27 -4.57
CA LYS A 212 18.33 -7.56 -4.52
C LYS A 212 18.01 -8.33 -3.23
N ALA A 213 17.85 -7.64 -2.11
CA ALA A 213 17.45 -8.27 -0.85
C ALA A 213 16.04 -8.88 -0.99
N ILE A 214 15.07 -8.13 -1.52
CA ILE A 214 13.70 -8.62 -1.76
C ILE A 214 13.69 -9.85 -2.67
N GLN A 215 14.50 -9.89 -3.72
CA GLN A 215 14.62 -11.06 -4.62
C GLN A 215 15.15 -12.31 -3.91
N GLN A 216 15.92 -12.15 -2.85
CA GLN A 216 16.55 -13.25 -2.11
C GLN A 216 15.73 -13.76 -0.93
N VAL A 217 14.61 -13.10 -0.59
CA VAL A 217 13.76 -13.54 0.52
C VAL A 217 13.22 -14.95 0.28
N LYS A 218 13.23 -15.74 1.34
CA LYS A 218 12.75 -17.13 1.31
C LYS A 218 11.29 -17.25 1.76
N GLN A 219 10.81 -16.28 2.48
CA GLN A 219 9.45 -16.25 3.02
C GLN A 219 8.41 -16.42 1.93
N PRO A 220 7.32 -17.15 2.19
CA PRO A 220 6.27 -17.37 1.21
C PRO A 220 5.41 -16.13 0.92
N TYR A 221 5.36 -15.17 1.84
CA TYR A 221 4.60 -13.93 1.68
C TYR A 221 5.54 -12.73 1.53
N VAL A 222 5.30 -11.91 0.50
CA VAL A 222 6.08 -10.68 0.24
C VAL A 222 5.10 -9.54 0.01
N ARG A 223 5.19 -8.48 0.80
CA ARG A 223 4.38 -7.27 0.65
C ARG A 223 5.29 -6.04 0.55
N ILE A 224 5.04 -5.19 -0.44
CA ILE A 224 5.80 -3.97 -0.71
C ILE A 224 4.82 -2.82 -0.77
N ILE A 225 4.99 -1.82 0.10
CA ILE A 225 4.04 -0.72 0.27
C ILE A 225 4.74 0.62 0.11
N GLY A 226 4.11 1.55 -0.60
CA GLY A 226 4.53 2.94 -0.71
C GLY A 226 5.92 3.15 -1.32
N ALA A 227 6.39 2.18 -2.12
CA ALA A 227 7.74 2.17 -2.65
C ALA A 227 7.86 2.91 -3.98
N ASN A 228 8.86 3.79 -4.13
CA ASN A 228 9.24 4.37 -5.41
C ASN A 228 10.43 3.59 -6.00
N ILE A 229 10.18 2.73 -6.98
CA ILE A 229 11.12 1.75 -7.51
C ILE A 229 11.54 2.13 -8.92
N ASN A 230 12.75 2.68 -9.07
CA ASN A 230 13.32 3.05 -10.35
C ASN A 230 14.18 1.91 -10.92
N LEU A 231 13.54 0.95 -11.56
CA LEU A 231 14.23 -0.19 -12.18
C LEU A 231 15.17 0.22 -13.29
N ALA A 232 14.90 1.34 -13.93
CA ALA A 232 15.72 1.93 -14.98
C ALA A 232 17.10 2.35 -14.49
N GLU A 233 17.12 3.14 -13.44
CA GLU A 233 18.37 3.65 -12.86
C GLU A 233 19.30 2.51 -12.45
N TRP A 234 18.72 1.45 -11.91
CA TRP A 234 19.50 0.32 -11.40
C TRP A 234 19.82 -0.75 -12.43
N ASN A 235 19.23 -0.67 -13.61
CA ASN A 235 19.39 -1.68 -14.68
C ASN A 235 19.14 -3.11 -14.17
N LEU A 236 18.03 -3.32 -13.46
CA LEU A 236 17.66 -4.56 -12.82
C LEU A 236 16.22 -4.94 -13.15
N ASP A 237 15.95 -6.24 -13.32
CA ASP A 237 14.59 -6.78 -13.20
C ASP A 237 14.28 -7.03 -11.72
N LEU A 238 13.07 -6.69 -11.28
CA LEU A 238 12.55 -7.15 -9.99
C LEU A 238 11.96 -8.55 -10.21
N THR A 239 12.71 -9.57 -9.84
CA THR A 239 12.31 -10.98 -10.03
C THR A 239 11.87 -11.59 -8.72
N ILE A 240 10.61 -12.06 -8.64
CA ILE A 240 10.05 -12.74 -7.50
C ILE A 240 9.50 -14.10 -7.94
N THR A 241 9.93 -15.16 -7.29
CA THR A 241 9.64 -16.53 -7.72
C THR A 241 9.21 -17.43 -6.55
N GLY A 242 8.22 -18.30 -6.81
CA GLY A 242 7.83 -19.37 -5.88
C GLY A 242 7.21 -18.86 -4.59
N LYS A 243 6.43 -17.79 -4.66
CA LYS A 243 5.76 -17.21 -3.50
C LYS A 243 4.30 -17.66 -3.41
N ARG A 244 3.83 -17.76 -2.19
CA ARG A 244 2.43 -17.99 -1.91
C ARG A 244 1.62 -16.73 -2.19
N CYS A 245 2.12 -15.59 -1.74
CA CYS A 245 1.49 -14.30 -2.02
C CYS A 245 2.55 -13.22 -2.25
N VAL A 246 2.31 -12.38 -3.27
CA VAL A 246 3.08 -11.16 -3.54
C VAL A 246 2.09 -10.01 -3.61
N CYS A 247 2.32 -8.96 -2.84
CA CYS A 247 1.48 -7.78 -2.82
C CYS A 247 2.31 -6.52 -3.06
N PHE A 248 1.85 -5.69 -4.00
CA PHE A 248 2.36 -4.34 -4.23
C PHE A 248 1.22 -3.36 -3.98
N GLU A 249 1.41 -2.43 -3.06
CA GLU A 249 0.41 -1.42 -2.71
C GLU A 249 1.00 -0.02 -2.79
N ASN A 250 0.26 0.89 -3.37
CA ASN A 250 0.62 2.31 -3.44
C ASN A 250 2.08 2.54 -3.90
N CYS A 251 2.56 1.69 -4.82
CA CYS A 251 3.93 1.74 -5.33
C CYS A 251 4.01 2.51 -6.63
N VAL A 252 5.15 3.19 -6.84
CA VAL A 252 5.49 3.82 -8.11
C VAL A 252 6.67 3.09 -8.72
N PHE A 253 6.48 2.59 -9.94
CA PHE A 253 7.53 1.91 -10.69
C PHE A 253 7.89 2.71 -11.94
N SER A 254 9.17 2.99 -12.11
CA SER A 254 9.68 3.65 -13.30
C SER A 254 10.59 2.72 -14.08
N GLY A 255 10.30 2.62 -15.37
CA GLY A 255 11.12 1.90 -16.34
C GLY A 255 12.13 2.82 -17.04
N LYS A 256 12.89 2.28 -17.99
CA LYS A 256 13.75 3.10 -18.83
C LYS A 256 12.96 3.61 -20.04
N GLY A 257 12.71 4.89 -20.06
CA GLY A 257 11.99 5.56 -21.15
C GLY A 257 12.51 5.30 -22.56
N LYS A 258 11.92 5.94 -23.51
CA LYS A 258 11.90 5.72 -24.98
C LYS A 258 13.24 5.50 -25.73
N HIS A 259 14.40 5.63 -25.11
CA HIS A 259 15.64 5.87 -25.84
C HIS A 259 16.79 4.90 -25.65
N GLU A 260 16.67 3.94 -24.74
CA GLU A 260 17.76 3.00 -24.52
C GLU A 260 17.33 1.53 -24.75
N ILE A 261 18.20 0.82 -25.45
CA ILE A 261 18.02 -0.60 -25.76
C ILE A 261 18.33 -1.42 -24.50
N ILE A 262 17.30 -1.95 -23.80
CA ILE A 262 17.50 -2.67 -22.56
C ILE A 262 16.74 -3.98 -22.56
N SER A 263 17.42 -4.97 -21.99
CA SER A 263 16.87 -6.29 -21.72
C SER A 263 16.26 -6.42 -20.33
N GLU A 264 16.47 -5.45 -19.47
CA GLU A 264 16.17 -5.48 -18.04
C GLU A 264 15.31 -4.27 -17.66
N GLY A 265 14.83 -4.22 -16.44
CA GLY A 265 13.97 -3.15 -15.94
C GLY A 265 12.49 -3.53 -15.91
N ARG A 266 12.18 -4.79 -15.63
CA ARG A 266 10.82 -5.34 -15.60
C ARG A 266 10.51 -5.92 -14.22
N ILE A 267 9.24 -6.13 -13.96
CA ILE A 267 8.76 -6.95 -12.86
C ILE A 267 8.49 -8.35 -13.39
N VAL A 268 9.24 -9.32 -12.92
CA VAL A 268 9.16 -10.73 -13.34
C VAL A 268 8.62 -11.57 -12.20
N LEU A 269 7.43 -12.11 -12.38
CA LEU A 269 6.72 -12.93 -11.40
C LEU A 269 6.58 -14.35 -11.93
N THR A 270 7.11 -15.32 -11.21
CA THR A 270 7.13 -16.72 -11.67
C THR A 270 6.69 -17.65 -10.55
N ASP A 271 5.78 -18.58 -10.87
CA ASP A 271 5.32 -19.65 -9.97
C ASP A 271 4.81 -19.09 -8.62
N CYS A 272 4.01 -18.00 -8.65
CA CYS A 272 3.35 -17.43 -7.49
C CYS A 272 1.88 -17.85 -7.45
N GLU A 273 1.39 -18.25 -6.26
CA GLU A 273 -0.01 -18.68 -6.13
C GLU A 273 -0.95 -17.47 -6.26
N GLU A 274 -0.64 -16.38 -5.56
CA GLU A 274 -1.42 -15.15 -5.56
C GLU A 274 -0.54 -13.92 -5.77
N VAL A 275 -1.03 -12.98 -6.57
CA VAL A 275 -0.38 -11.68 -6.80
C VAL A 275 -1.43 -10.59 -6.75
N PHE A 276 -1.22 -9.59 -5.91
CA PHE A 276 -2.06 -8.41 -5.77
C PHE A 276 -1.25 -7.16 -6.12
N ILE A 277 -1.84 -6.30 -6.95
CA ILE A 277 -1.27 -5.00 -7.31
C ILE A 277 -2.40 -3.98 -7.16
N ASP A 278 -2.28 -3.10 -6.17
CA ASP A 278 -3.32 -2.13 -5.86
C ASP A 278 -2.75 -0.71 -5.75
N ASP A 279 -3.49 0.25 -6.29
CA ASP A 279 -3.16 1.69 -6.33
C ASP A 279 -1.71 1.99 -6.78
N CYS A 280 -1.18 1.19 -7.70
CA CYS A 280 0.19 1.32 -8.20
C CYS A 280 0.26 2.17 -9.47
N LYS A 281 1.43 2.81 -9.68
CA LYS A 281 1.73 3.60 -10.89
C LYS A 281 2.94 3.00 -11.59
N PHE A 282 2.81 2.82 -12.90
CA PHE A 282 3.87 2.31 -13.77
C PHE A 282 4.11 3.29 -14.92
N ASP A 283 5.33 3.78 -15.05
CA ASP A 283 5.64 4.80 -16.05
C ASP A 283 6.93 4.50 -16.82
N GLU A 284 6.91 4.84 -18.12
CA GLU A 284 8.07 4.82 -19.02
C GLU A 284 8.78 3.47 -19.19
N PHE A 285 8.03 2.37 -19.25
CA PHE A 285 8.62 1.07 -19.59
C PHE A 285 8.74 0.89 -21.11
N ASP A 286 9.92 0.58 -21.61
CA ASP A 286 10.17 0.38 -23.05
C ASP A 286 9.68 -1.00 -23.56
N THR A 287 9.61 -2.00 -22.67
CA THR A 287 9.13 -3.34 -22.97
C THR A 287 7.95 -3.74 -22.06
N HIS A 288 7.98 -4.94 -21.47
CA HIS A 288 6.96 -5.38 -20.53
C HIS A 288 7.12 -4.67 -19.19
N VAL A 289 6.01 -4.31 -18.58
CA VAL A 289 5.97 -3.92 -17.17
C VAL A 289 5.96 -5.19 -16.31
N LEU A 290 4.97 -6.05 -16.58
CA LEU A 290 4.80 -7.32 -15.87
C LEU A 290 5.06 -8.48 -16.82
N LYS A 291 6.05 -9.30 -16.49
CA LYS A 291 6.31 -10.56 -17.14
C LYS A 291 5.90 -11.67 -16.17
N ILE A 292 4.89 -12.45 -16.55
CA ILE A 292 4.27 -13.43 -15.67
C ILE A 292 4.36 -14.86 -16.22
N GLN A 293 4.53 -15.82 -15.33
CA GLN A 293 4.52 -17.24 -15.65
C GLN A 293 4.13 -18.06 -14.42
N GLY A 294 3.21 -19.02 -14.56
CA GLY A 294 2.82 -19.89 -13.45
C GLY A 294 2.08 -19.17 -12.32
N ILE A 295 1.29 -18.16 -12.65
CA ILE A 295 0.52 -17.39 -11.65
C ILE A 295 -0.86 -18.01 -11.47
N GLY A 296 -1.20 -18.37 -10.22
CA GLY A 296 -2.50 -18.92 -9.88
C GLY A 296 -3.63 -17.89 -9.93
N ASN A 297 -3.41 -16.74 -9.28
CA ASN A 297 -4.36 -15.64 -9.26
C ASN A 297 -3.60 -14.31 -9.34
N LEU A 298 -3.89 -13.47 -10.33
CA LEU A 298 -3.37 -12.11 -10.46
C LEU A 298 -4.53 -11.14 -10.41
N GLN A 299 -4.50 -10.22 -9.46
CA GLN A 299 -5.45 -9.12 -9.35
C GLN A 299 -4.72 -7.79 -9.42
N ILE A 300 -5.16 -6.92 -10.32
CA ILE A 300 -4.63 -5.57 -10.47
C ILE A 300 -5.80 -4.60 -10.36
N ASN A 301 -5.78 -3.76 -9.33
CA ASN A 301 -6.85 -2.80 -9.08
C ASN A 301 -6.32 -1.37 -9.04
N ASN A 302 -7.16 -0.41 -9.38
CA ASN A 302 -6.94 1.04 -9.21
C ASN A 302 -5.59 1.56 -9.74
N SER A 303 -4.92 0.82 -10.61
CA SER A 303 -3.54 1.07 -11.01
C SER A 303 -3.44 1.79 -12.35
N LYS A 304 -2.34 2.55 -12.56
CA LYS A 304 -2.11 3.35 -13.75
C LYS A 304 -0.85 2.93 -14.47
N PHE A 305 -0.99 2.75 -15.78
CA PHE A 305 0.11 2.42 -16.70
C PHE A 305 0.24 3.53 -17.72
N THR A 306 1.37 4.25 -17.72
CA THR A 306 1.60 5.39 -18.61
C THR A 306 2.87 5.18 -19.41
N ASN A 307 2.83 5.40 -20.72
CA ASN A 307 3.99 5.22 -21.62
C ASN A 307 4.65 3.85 -21.49
N CYS A 308 3.89 2.81 -21.19
CA CYS A 308 4.41 1.47 -20.97
C CYS A 308 4.38 0.65 -22.24
N SER A 309 5.38 -0.23 -22.41
CA SER A 309 5.58 -0.99 -23.66
C SER A 309 5.68 -0.07 -24.89
N TYR A 310 6.37 1.04 -24.73
CA TYR A 310 6.57 2.05 -25.76
C TYR A 310 7.96 1.89 -26.36
N CYS A 311 8.04 1.32 -27.57
CA CYS A 311 9.31 1.06 -28.24
C CYS A 311 9.57 2.07 -29.35
N CYS A 312 10.72 2.77 -29.30
CA CYS A 312 11.14 3.73 -30.31
C CYS A 312 11.86 3.08 -31.50
N GLU A 313 12.41 1.89 -31.34
CA GLU A 313 13.25 1.27 -32.38
C GLU A 313 12.68 -0.05 -32.89
N SER A 314 12.68 -0.14 -34.24
CA SER A 314 12.01 -1.18 -35.03
C SER A 314 12.70 -2.55 -35.06
N ASN A 315 13.84 -2.75 -34.42
CA ASN A 315 14.71 -3.91 -34.72
C ASN A 315 14.66 -5.01 -33.65
N ARG A 316 13.70 -5.01 -32.75
CA ARG A 316 13.60 -6.08 -31.74
C ARG A 316 12.41 -6.97 -32.02
N ALA A 317 12.72 -8.22 -32.33
CA ALA A 317 11.76 -9.30 -32.40
C ALA A 317 11.28 -9.63 -30.98
N GLY A 318 9.99 -9.59 -30.74
CA GLY A 318 9.37 -10.03 -29.51
C GLY A 318 8.01 -9.38 -29.29
N PHE A 319 7.10 -10.13 -28.72
CA PHE A 319 5.80 -9.63 -28.32
C PHE A 319 5.98 -8.53 -27.27
N ALA A 320 5.46 -7.35 -27.53
CA ALA A 320 5.48 -6.25 -26.59
C ALA A 320 4.10 -6.11 -25.97
N GLY A 321 4.03 -6.17 -24.65
CA GLY A 321 2.78 -5.97 -23.91
C GLY A 321 3.09 -5.44 -22.52
N VAL A 322 2.21 -4.59 -21.98
CA VAL A 322 2.37 -4.10 -20.62
C VAL A 322 2.36 -5.28 -19.65
N ILE A 323 1.40 -6.19 -19.83
CA ILE A 323 1.32 -7.46 -19.12
C ILE A 323 1.54 -8.58 -20.14
N HIS A 324 2.57 -9.36 -19.95
CA HIS A 324 2.95 -10.43 -20.86
C HIS A 324 3.15 -11.77 -20.15
N SER A 325 2.57 -12.82 -20.69
CA SER A 325 2.81 -14.18 -20.24
C SER A 325 3.77 -14.92 -21.18
N ASN A 326 4.77 -15.57 -20.59
CA ASN A 326 5.64 -16.47 -21.35
C ASN A 326 4.92 -17.76 -21.77
N ASP A 327 4.01 -18.25 -20.93
CA ASP A 327 3.18 -19.43 -21.19
C ASP A 327 1.72 -19.15 -20.81
N PRO A 328 0.85 -18.94 -21.80
CA PRO A 328 -0.55 -18.59 -21.53
C PRO A 328 -1.32 -19.67 -20.78
N LYS A 329 -0.86 -20.90 -20.82
CA LYS A 329 -1.53 -22.03 -20.15
C LYS A 329 -1.13 -22.20 -18.69
N SER A 330 -0.04 -21.54 -18.28
CA SER A 330 0.46 -21.62 -16.90
C SER A 330 -0.24 -20.67 -15.93
N ASN A 331 -0.96 -19.67 -16.43
CA ASN A 331 -1.67 -18.70 -15.60
C ASN A 331 -3.17 -19.03 -15.56
N SER A 332 -3.78 -18.92 -14.38
CA SER A 332 -5.15 -19.42 -14.18
C SER A 332 -6.20 -18.33 -14.14
N ASN A 333 -5.98 -17.25 -13.40
CA ASN A 333 -7.01 -16.25 -13.15
C ASN A 333 -6.37 -14.85 -13.11
N ILE A 334 -6.60 -14.07 -14.18
CA ILE A 334 -6.09 -12.70 -14.28
C ILE A 334 -7.27 -11.74 -14.29
N LYS A 335 -7.37 -10.89 -13.29
CA LYS A 335 -8.40 -9.86 -13.15
C LYS A 335 -7.77 -8.49 -13.05
N ILE A 336 -8.29 -7.55 -13.84
CA ILE A 336 -7.81 -6.18 -13.89
C ILE A 336 -9.02 -5.26 -13.76
N LYS A 337 -9.04 -4.46 -12.71
CA LYS A 337 -10.21 -3.67 -12.35
C LYS A 337 -9.85 -2.21 -12.11
N GLU A 338 -10.65 -1.30 -12.67
CA GLU A 338 -10.52 0.15 -12.45
C GLU A 338 -9.14 0.72 -12.79
N CYS A 339 -8.46 0.11 -13.78
CA CYS A 339 -7.12 0.51 -14.18
C CYS A 339 -7.14 1.45 -15.40
N GLU A 340 -6.16 2.35 -15.45
CA GLU A 340 -5.93 3.25 -16.59
C GLU A 340 -4.67 2.81 -17.37
N PHE A 341 -4.82 2.65 -18.68
CA PHE A 341 -3.71 2.44 -19.60
C PHE A 341 -3.65 3.65 -20.55
N LYS A 342 -2.58 4.40 -20.48
CA LYS A 342 -2.40 5.61 -21.31
C LYS A 342 -1.12 5.52 -22.11
N GLN A 343 -1.23 5.66 -23.42
CA GLN A 343 -0.10 5.58 -24.36
C GLN A 343 0.72 4.29 -24.21
N CYS A 344 0.04 3.19 -23.97
CA CYS A 344 0.64 1.88 -23.77
C CYS A 344 0.64 1.06 -25.05
N GLY A 345 1.68 0.22 -25.23
CA GLY A 345 1.82 -0.59 -26.44
C GLY A 345 2.01 0.24 -27.71
N CYS A 346 2.65 1.40 -27.63
CA CYS A 346 2.82 2.33 -28.75
C CYS A 346 4.20 2.19 -29.39
N ARG A 347 4.33 2.60 -30.68
CA ARG A 347 5.59 2.63 -31.41
C ARG A 347 5.78 3.90 -32.22
N GLU A 348 7.02 4.36 -32.33
CA GLU A 348 7.37 5.50 -33.21
C GLU A 348 7.56 5.10 -34.64
N LYS A 349 7.98 3.87 -34.92
CA LYS A 349 8.28 3.38 -36.28
C LYS A 349 7.66 2.01 -36.55
N ASN A 350 7.40 1.71 -37.81
CA ASN A 350 6.96 0.39 -38.23
C ASN A 350 8.02 -0.66 -37.89
N GLY A 351 7.60 -1.69 -37.20
CA GLY A 351 8.38 -2.88 -36.90
C GLY A 351 7.56 -4.15 -37.21
N SER A 352 8.20 -5.29 -37.23
CA SER A 352 7.55 -6.57 -37.54
C SER A 352 6.82 -7.22 -36.40
N ASP A 353 6.67 -6.55 -35.26
CA ASP A 353 6.19 -7.16 -34.03
C ASP A 353 4.78 -6.72 -33.69
N GLU A 354 4.07 -7.57 -32.95
CA GLU A 354 2.75 -7.30 -32.44
C GLU A 354 2.77 -6.27 -31.30
N ILE A 355 1.82 -5.36 -31.32
CA ILE A 355 1.66 -4.28 -30.33
C ILE A 355 0.41 -4.56 -29.52
N GLN A 356 0.56 -4.70 -28.20
CA GLN A 356 -0.55 -5.08 -27.29
C GLN A 356 -0.38 -4.43 -25.93
N CYS A 357 -1.47 -4.19 -25.18
CA CYS A 357 -1.40 -3.88 -23.77
C CYS A 357 -1.32 -5.16 -22.94
N ILE A 358 -2.14 -6.15 -23.28
CA ILE A 358 -2.15 -7.45 -22.61
C ILE A 358 -1.88 -8.51 -23.65
N SER A 359 -0.81 -9.25 -23.47
CA SER A 359 -0.31 -10.19 -24.46
C SER A 359 -0.12 -11.59 -23.90
N ASN A 360 -0.52 -12.58 -24.69
CA ASN A 360 -0.32 -13.98 -24.43
C ASN A 360 -0.88 -14.48 -23.08
N CYS A 361 -1.97 -13.87 -22.62
CA CYS A 361 -2.71 -14.30 -21.41
C CYS A 361 -4.19 -13.93 -21.53
N ASP A 362 -5.05 -14.77 -20.96
CA ASP A 362 -6.48 -14.51 -20.87
C ASP A 362 -6.78 -13.69 -19.60
N ALA A 363 -7.43 -12.55 -19.75
CA ALA A 363 -7.72 -11.65 -18.65
C ALA A 363 -9.19 -11.20 -18.64
N GLU A 364 -9.72 -11.00 -17.45
CA GLU A 364 -11.00 -10.34 -17.23
C GLU A 364 -10.74 -8.88 -16.79
N LEU A 365 -11.23 -7.92 -17.59
CA LEU A 365 -11.08 -6.50 -17.34
C LEU A 365 -12.43 -5.90 -16.97
N GLU A 366 -12.46 -5.13 -15.90
CA GLU A 366 -13.68 -4.46 -15.44
C GLU A 366 -13.40 -2.96 -15.20
N ARG A 367 -14.20 -2.10 -15.81
CA ARG A 367 -14.11 -0.62 -15.66
C ARG A 367 -12.73 -0.03 -15.93
N CYS A 368 -11.97 -0.63 -16.85
CA CYS A 368 -10.66 -0.13 -17.26
C CYS A 368 -10.80 0.90 -18.39
N SER A 369 -9.86 1.84 -18.45
CA SER A 369 -9.74 2.83 -19.51
C SER A 369 -8.45 2.64 -20.32
N PHE A 370 -8.57 2.71 -21.65
CA PHE A 370 -7.47 2.64 -22.60
C PHE A 370 -7.45 3.92 -23.43
N ILE A 371 -6.42 4.75 -23.24
CA ILE A 371 -6.31 6.07 -23.85
C ILE A 371 -5.06 6.10 -24.74
N GLU A 372 -5.25 6.32 -26.03
CA GLU A 372 -4.17 6.37 -27.02
C GLU A 372 -3.26 5.13 -26.99
N CYS A 373 -3.84 3.96 -26.71
CA CYS A 373 -3.09 2.71 -26.62
C CYS A 373 -2.97 1.99 -27.94
N CYS A 374 -1.88 1.23 -28.12
CA CYS A 374 -1.59 0.42 -29.31
C CYS A 374 -1.57 1.27 -30.59
N TYR A 375 -0.83 2.36 -30.55
CA TYR A 375 -0.77 3.37 -31.61
C TYR A 375 0.62 3.39 -32.26
N ILE A 376 0.64 3.51 -33.60
CA ILE A 376 1.88 3.68 -34.36
C ILE A 376 2.01 5.14 -34.81
N TYR A 377 2.99 5.88 -34.28
CA TYR A 377 3.15 7.32 -34.52
C TYR A 377 3.80 7.66 -35.87
N SER A 378 4.64 6.79 -36.41
CA SER A 378 5.31 7.02 -37.68
C SER A 378 5.14 5.86 -38.65
N CYS A 379 3.94 5.75 -39.18
CA CYS A 379 3.69 4.90 -40.33
C CYS A 379 4.00 5.68 -41.60
N THR A 380 4.76 5.12 -42.53
CA THR A 380 4.88 5.62 -43.91
C THR A 380 3.57 5.44 -44.69
N ILE A 381 2.61 4.79 -44.10
CA ILE A 381 1.27 4.60 -44.66
C ILE A 381 0.47 5.88 -44.44
N ASP A 382 0.29 6.58 -45.53
CA ASP A 382 -0.58 7.73 -45.77
C ASP A 382 -1.12 8.46 -44.52
N ARG A 383 -0.44 9.54 -44.09
CA ARG A 383 -0.82 10.43 -42.98
C ARG A 383 -2.26 10.94 -43.03
N LYS A 384 -3.00 10.69 -44.12
CA LYS A 384 -4.42 11.01 -44.26
C LYS A 384 -5.36 10.04 -43.53
N LYS A 385 -4.83 8.90 -43.09
CA LYS A 385 -5.57 7.94 -42.26
C LYS A 385 -5.02 7.91 -40.85
N ASN A 386 -5.07 9.02 -40.13
CA ASN A 386 -5.06 9.01 -38.69
C ASN A 386 -6.36 8.32 -38.20
N ILE A 387 -6.51 7.07 -38.53
CA ILE A 387 -7.61 6.26 -38.03
C ILE A 387 -7.09 5.61 -36.77
N PRO A 388 -7.59 5.96 -35.58
CA PRO A 388 -7.42 5.11 -34.41
C PRO A 388 -7.86 3.72 -34.85
N PHE A 389 -7.08 2.70 -34.54
CA PHE A 389 -7.31 1.33 -34.95
C PHE A 389 -8.71 0.89 -34.56
N LEU A 390 -9.65 1.02 -35.48
CA LEU A 390 -11.06 0.81 -35.28
C LEU A 390 -11.41 -0.57 -35.79
N LYS A 391 -11.93 -1.38 -34.90
CA LYS A 391 -12.50 -2.70 -35.19
C LYS A 391 -11.49 -3.73 -35.73
N ASN A 392 -11.30 -4.77 -35.00
CA ASN A 392 -10.69 -6.04 -35.37
C ASN A 392 -9.15 -6.06 -35.45
N GLY A 393 -8.44 -5.15 -34.78
CA GLY A 393 -7.01 -5.03 -35.03
C GLY A 393 -6.73 -4.51 -36.47
N TYR A 394 -5.66 -3.84 -36.65
CA TYR A 394 -5.22 -3.45 -37.98
C TYR A 394 -4.21 -4.47 -38.48
N GLN A 395 -4.48 -5.05 -39.64
CA GLN A 395 -3.53 -5.89 -40.33
C GLN A 395 -3.18 -5.22 -41.65
N ASP A 396 -1.99 -4.65 -41.75
CA ASP A 396 -1.39 -4.16 -42.98
C ASP A 396 0.05 -4.63 -43.01
N ASP A 397 0.48 -5.17 -44.13
CA ASP A 397 1.83 -5.70 -44.35
C ASP A 397 2.34 -6.73 -43.31
N GLY A 398 1.45 -7.46 -42.66
CA GLY A 398 1.79 -8.52 -41.69
C GLY A 398 1.89 -8.07 -40.24
N TYR A 399 1.51 -6.82 -39.91
CA TYR A 399 1.50 -6.32 -38.53
C TYR A 399 0.12 -6.45 -37.90
N PHE A 400 0.11 -6.83 -36.64
CA PHE A 400 -1.10 -6.96 -35.83
C PHE A 400 -1.06 -6.00 -34.65
N CYS A 401 -2.10 -5.18 -34.50
CA CYS A 401 -2.24 -4.24 -33.41
C CYS A 401 -3.60 -4.46 -32.71
N SER A 402 -3.56 -4.82 -31.45
CA SER A 402 -4.76 -4.99 -30.63
C SER A 402 -4.47 -4.64 -29.18
N THR A 403 -5.41 -4.05 -28.48
CA THR A 403 -5.27 -3.80 -27.03
C THR A 403 -5.22 -5.11 -26.26
N LEU A 404 -5.96 -6.12 -26.72
CA LEU A 404 -6.01 -7.45 -26.11
C LEU A 404 -5.80 -8.51 -27.19
N PHE A 405 -4.91 -9.43 -26.94
CA PHE A 405 -4.63 -10.55 -27.83
C PHE A 405 -4.79 -11.89 -27.12
N THR A 406 -6.02 -12.32 -26.98
CA THR A 406 -6.40 -13.72 -26.69
C THR A 406 -7.85 -13.93 -27.03
N SER A 407 -8.23 -15.16 -27.30
CA SER A 407 -9.61 -15.52 -27.64
C SER A 407 -10.58 -15.53 -26.46
N ASN A 408 -10.07 -15.52 -25.20
CA ASN A 408 -10.87 -15.72 -24.00
C ASN A 408 -10.89 -14.50 -23.05
N SER A 409 -10.14 -13.43 -23.36
CA SER A 409 -10.20 -12.20 -22.55
C SER A 409 -11.57 -11.53 -22.64
N LYS A 410 -12.03 -10.95 -21.52
CA LYS A 410 -13.30 -10.26 -21.41
C LYS A 410 -13.08 -8.82 -20.96
N ALA A 411 -13.79 -7.88 -21.57
CA ALA A 411 -13.79 -6.48 -21.18
C ALA A 411 -15.22 -6.05 -20.81
N ILE A 412 -15.43 -5.69 -19.54
CA ILE A 412 -16.73 -5.32 -18.99
C ILE A 412 -16.67 -3.84 -18.60
N ASN A 413 -17.57 -3.03 -19.16
CA ASN A 413 -17.64 -1.58 -18.90
C ASN A 413 -16.32 -0.82 -19.12
N CYS A 414 -15.45 -1.30 -20.02
CA CYS A 414 -14.20 -0.67 -20.36
C CYS A 414 -14.38 0.41 -21.43
N THR A 415 -13.56 1.45 -21.37
CA THR A 415 -13.55 2.54 -22.33
C THR A 415 -12.28 2.49 -23.18
N PHE A 416 -12.40 2.81 -24.49
CA PHE A 416 -11.30 2.83 -25.44
C PHE A 416 -11.33 4.16 -26.20
N GLU A 417 -10.45 5.08 -25.83
CA GLU A 417 -10.33 6.39 -26.43
C GLU A 417 -9.09 6.41 -27.34
N ASN A 418 -9.30 6.66 -28.62
CA ASN A 418 -8.22 6.66 -29.63
C ASN A 418 -7.30 5.44 -29.53
N SER A 419 -7.83 4.30 -29.20
CA SER A 419 -7.08 3.06 -28.96
C SER A 419 -7.56 1.94 -29.87
N ALA A 420 -6.71 0.94 -30.14
CA ALA A 420 -7.11 -0.27 -30.81
C ALA A 420 -8.14 -1.03 -29.95
N LYS A 421 -9.29 -1.34 -30.55
CA LYS A 421 -10.37 -2.01 -29.81
C LYS A 421 -10.17 -3.51 -29.77
N PHE A 422 -10.81 -4.10 -28.78
CA PHE A 422 -10.96 -5.52 -28.60
C PHE A 422 -11.82 -6.14 -29.75
N ASN A 423 -11.49 -7.36 -30.14
CA ASN A 423 -12.25 -8.21 -31.04
C ASN A 423 -13.06 -9.25 -30.28
#